data_10c94a4f2c91dd3479410a0c028baac9
#
_entry.id   10c94a4f2c91dd3479410a0c028baac9
#
_cell.length_a   1.000
_cell.length_b   1.000
_cell.length_c   1.000
_cell.angle_alpha   90.00
_cell.angle_beta   90.00
_cell.angle_gamma   90.00
#
_symmetry.space_group_name_H-M   'P 1'
#
loop_
_entity.id
_entity.type
_entity.pdbx_description
1 polymer ?
#
loop_
_entity_poly.entity_id
_entity_poly.type
_entity_poly.pdbx_seq_one_letter_code
_entity_poly.pdbx_strand_id
1 'polypeptide(L)'
;MMKHTSELFHRAGFEYVKMDFMTHGAMEADKWYNPEIQTGIQGYNYGMQLLDKYFGDMYINLSISPVFPAHYAQSRRIACDAWNKMKDTEYTLNALSYGWWQDKVYQFNDPDHIVLRDATDGENRARVTSGVITGIFIAGDDFSKGGSKEVKEKAMKYLTNAEINAIANGESFHPVDGNGEKSENQFVRMDKDGKAYYAVFNYMDQELKMTTALERLGLDSSKEYRLKELWSGIESTAKTNLEVTVPACDVVIFKVEE
;
A
#
# COMPACT_ATOMS: atom_id res chain seq x y z
N MET A 1 -27.69 14.50 -6.68
CA MET A 1 -26.88 13.32 -7.06
C MET A 1 -26.28 12.67 -5.83
N MET A 2 -25.33 13.26 -5.09
CA MET A 2 -24.65 12.65 -3.90
C MET A 2 -25.59 12.01 -2.90
N LYS A 3 -26.61 12.74 -2.42
CA LYS A 3 -27.62 12.23 -1.51
C LYS A 3 -28.28 10.93 -2.01
N HIS A 4 -28.74 10.90 -3.25
CA HIS A 4 -29.39 9.74 -3.85
C HIS A 4 -28.45 8.53 -3.95
N THR A 5 -27.18 8.77 -4.37
CA THR A 5 -26.17 7.71 -4.45
C THR A 5 -25.84 7.14 -3.07
N SER A 6 -25.71 8.00 -2.07
CA SER A 6 -25.49 7.58 -0.67
C SER A 6 -26.65 6.72 -0.15
N GLU A 7 -27.90 7.18 -0.34
CA GLU A 7 -29.08 6.40 0.05
C GLU A 7 -29.16 5.03 -0.64
N LEU A 8 -28.67 4.92 -1.89
CA LEU A 8 -28.58 3.64 -2.59
C LEU A 8 -27.54 2.72 -1.94
N PHE A 9 -26.37 3.26 -1.65
CA PHE A 9 -25.27 2.48 -1.05
C PHE A 9 -25.62 2.00 0.35
N HIS A 10 -26.22 2.84 1.19
CA HIS A 10 -26.68 2.45 2.52
C HIS A 10 -27.73 1.33 2.46
N ARG A 11 -28.72 1.46 1.56
CA ARG A 11 -29.73 0.41 1.36
C ARG A 11 -29.14 -0.92 0.85
N ALA A 12 -28.04 -0.84 0.08
CA ALA A 12 -27.34 -2.02 -0.41
C ALA A 12 -26.37 -2.63 0.63
N GLY A 13 -26.17 -1.97 1.78
CA GLY A 13 -25.30 -2.43 2.86
C GLY A 13 -23.81 -2.21 2.61
N PHE A 14 -23.44 -1.24 1.77
CA PHE A 14 -22.03 -0.87 1.60
C PHE A 14 -21.53 -0.06 2.79
N GLU A 15 -20.36 -0.43 3.29
CA GLU A 15 -19.65 0.24 4.40
C GLU A 15 -18.34 0.90 3.96
N TYR A 16 -17.92 0.68 2.72
CA TYR A 16 -16.72 1.23 2.11
C TYR A 16 -17.04 1.89 0.78
N VAL A 17 -16.45 3.06 0.54
CA VAL A 17 -16.56 3.76 -0.73
C VAL A 17 -15.19 4.30 -1.18
N LYS A 18 -14.78 3.97 -2.40
CA LYS A 18 -13.63 4.60 -3.08
C LYS A 18 -14.14 5.74 -3.95
N MET A 19 -13.62 6.93 -3.69
CA MET A 19 -13.98 8.15 -4.43
C MET A 19 -12.80 8.54 -5.30
N ASP A 20 -13.01 8.51 -6.61
CA ASP A 20 -11.96 8.73 -7.60
C ASP A 20 -12.03 10.09 -8.27
N PHE A 21 -10.91 10.52 -8.89
CA PHE A 21 -10.76 11.80 -9.59
C PHE A 21 -11.04 13.04 -8.73
N MET A 22 -10.77 12.96 -7.44
CA MET A 22 -11.17 13.99 -6.47
C MET A 22 -10.45 15.33 -6.70
N THR A 23 -9.23 15.32 -7.27
CA THR A 23 -8.48 16.55 -7.61
C THR A 23 -9.25 17.45 -8.58
N HIS A 24 -10.12 16.89 -9.42
CA HIS A 24 -10.94 17.68 -10.34
C HIS A 24 -11.91 18.64 -9.61
N GLY A 25 -12.28 18.31 -8.37
CA GLY A 25 -13.08 19.21 -7.53
C GLY A 25 -12.35 20.46 -7.05
N ALA A 26 -11.00 20.49 -7.21
CA ALA A 26 -10.16 21.63 -6.86
C ALA A 26 -9.71 22.46 -8.06
N MET A 27 -10.25 22.21 -9.25
CA MET A 27 -9.94 23.00 -10.44
C MET A 27 -10.51 24.42 -10.32
N GLU A 28 -9.71 25.40 -10.75
CA GLU A 28 -10.16 26.78 -10.81
C GLU A 28 -11.23 26.97 -11.92
N ALA A 29 -12.15 27.90 -11.70
CA ALA A 29 -13.21 28.25 -12.64
C ALA A 29 -13.38 29.75 -12.73
N ASP A 30 -13.73 30.25 -13.95
CA ASP A 30 -14.01 31.67 -14.16
C ASP A 30 -15.27 32.13 -13.43
N LYS A 31 -16.20 31.21 -13.16
CA LYS A 31 -17.47 31.50 -12.50
C LYS A 31 -17.94 30.29 -11.67
N TRP A 32 -18.30 30.57 -10.43
CA TRP A 32 -18.88 29.61 -9.50
C TRP A 32 -20.38 29.78 -9.38
N TYR A 33 -21.11 28.67 -9.27
CA TYR A 33 -22.54 28.70 -9.00
C TYR A 33 -22.86 29.29 -7.63
N ASN A 34 -22.12 28.88 -6.60
CA ASN A 34 -22.19 29.46 -5.27
C ASN A 34 -21.26 30.68 -5.21
N PRO A 35 -21.78 31.91 -5.00
CA PRO A 35 -20.99 33.14 -4.99
C PRO A 35 -20.01 33.24 -3.78
N GLU A 36 -20.17 32.41 -2.77
CA GLU A 36 -19.25 32.34 -1.63
C GLU A 36 -17.97 31.56 -1.96
N ILE A 37 -17.97 30.77 -3.04
CA ILE A 37 -16.81 30.03 -3.54
C ILE A 37 -16.10 30.90 -4.57
N GLN A 38 -14.82 31.16 -4.33
CA GLN A 38 -13.99 32.02 -5.18
C GLN A 38 -12.73 31.31 -5.70
N THR A 39 -12.39 30.14 -5.16
CA THR A 39 -11.21 29.37 -5.55
C THR A 39 -11.52 27.87 -5.65
N GLY A 40 -10.71 27.14 -6.43
CA GLY A 40 -10.85 25.70 -6.58
C GLY A 40 -10.77 24.95 -5.25
N ILE A 41 -9.88 25.36 -4.34
CA ILE A 41 -9.77 24.72 -3.03
C ILE A 41 -11.00 24.95 -2.14
N GLN A 42 -11.64 26.11 -2.24
CA GLN A 42 -12.92 26.35 -1.57
C GLN A 42 -14.03 25.46 -2.15
N GLY A 43 -14.05 25.31 -3.48
CA GLY A 43 -14.96 24.40 -4.17
C GLY A 43 -14.75 22.95 -3.73
N TYR A 44 -13.52 22.51 -3.66
CA TYR A 44 -13.14 21.18 -3.16
C TYR A 44 -13.63 20.97 -1.71
N ASN A 45 -13.32 21.88 -0.80
CA ASN A 45 -13.77 21.79 0.59
C ASN A 45 -15.29 21.73 0.72
N TYR A 46 -16.01 22.56 -0.04
CA TYR A 46 -17.47 22.51 -0.05
C TYR A 46 -18.01 21.17 -0.54
N GLY A 47 -17.40 20.62 -1.60
CA GLY A 47 -17.71 19.27 -2.09
C GLY A 47 -17.45 18.18 -1.06
N MET A 48 -16.29 18.24 -0.36
CA MET A 48 -15.93 17.28 0.66
C MET A 48 -16.84 17.35 1.90
N GLN A 49 -17.27 18.53 2.33
CA GLN A 49 -18.29 18.68 3.39
C GLN A 49 -19.64 18.01 3.00
N LEU A 50 -20.02 18.10 1.73
CA LEU A 50 -21.22 17.40 1.26
C LEU A 50 -21.03 15.88 1.21
N LEU A 51 -19.84 15.40 0.84
CA LEU A 51 -19.50 13.99 0.86
C LEU A 51 -19.49 13.44 2.29
N ASP A 52 -18.85 14.14 3.22
CA ASP A 52 -18.85 13.80 4.63
C ASP A 52 -20.29 13.73 5.20
N LYS A 53 -21.11 14.73 4.90
CA LYS A 53 -22.52 14.74 5.30
C LYS A 53 -23.32 13.51 4.85
N TYR A 54 -23.04 12.97 3.67
CA TYR A 54 -23.83 11.89 3.08
C TYR A 54 -23.18 10.51 3.18
N PHE A 55 -21.86 10.44 3.29
CA PHE A 55 -21.08 9.20 3.31
C PHE A 55 -20.19 9.06 4.55
N GLY A 56 -20.20 10.02 5.48
CA GLY A 56 -19.25 10.08 6.60
C GLY A 56 -19.36 8.96 7.62
N ASP A 57 -20.40 8.13 7.54
CA ASP A 57 -20.56 6.88 8.30
C ASP A 57 -19.96 5.66 7.58
N MET A 58 -19.51 5.82 6.32
CA MET A 58 -18.77 4.80 5.57
C MET A 58 -17.27 5.03 5.69
N TYR A 59 -16.48 3.98 5.47
CA TYR A 59 -15.05 4.10 5.24
C TYR A 59 -14.79 4.75 3.89
N ILE A 60 -14.21 5.94 3.87
CA ILE A 60 -13.91 6.70 2.65
C ILE A 60 -12.44 6.50 2.29
N ASN A 61 -12.19 6.05 1.06
CA ASN A 61 -10.88 5.97 0.44
C ASN A 61 -10.82 6.94 -0.75
N LEU A 62 -9.89 7.91 -0.72
CA LEU A 62 -9.73 8.90 -1.77
C LEU A 62 -8.72 8.45 -2.82
N SER A 63 -9.04 8.63 -4.09
CA SER A 63 -8.15 8.39 -5.23
C SER A 63 -8.03 9.64 -6.09
N ILE A 64 -6.85 9.87 -6.66
CA ILE A 64 -6.50 11.09 -7.40
C ILE A 64 -7.00 12.34 -6.63
N SER A 65 -6.59 12.45 -5.37
CA SER A 65 -7.02 13.51 -4.48
C SER A 65 -5.85 14.38 -4.03
N PRO A 66 -6.08 15.64 -3.66
CA PRO A 66 -5.10 16.39 -2.87
C PRO A 66 -4.72 15.63 -1.60
N VAL A 67 -3.48 15.81 -1.12
CA VAL A 67 -3.05 15.22 0.16
C VAL A 67 -3.81 15.86 1.33
N PHE A 68 -4.13 17.13 1.20
CA PHE A 68 -4.87 17.90 2.20
C PHE A 68 -6.09 18.60 1.57
N PRO A 69 -7.18 18.78 2.34
CA PRO A 69 -7.38 18.38 3.73
C PRO A 69 -7.64 16.86 3.88
N ALA A 70 -7.08 16.26 4.94
CA ALA A 70 -7.13 14.81 5.16
C ALA A 70 -8.31 14.32 5.99
N HIS A 71 -8.94 15.20 6.78
CA HIS A 71 -9.94 14.85 7.81
C HIS A 71 -11.28 14.32 7.26
N TYR A 72 -11.45 14.33 5.93
CA TYR A 72 -12.67 13.83 5.28
C TYR A 72 -12.63 12.34 4.92
N ALA A 73 -11.50 11.65 5.12
CA ALA A 73 -11.35 10.27 4.70
C ALA A 73 -10.44 9.48 5.63
N GLN A 74 -10.60 8.18 5.64
CA GLN A 74 -9.78 7.27 6.42
C GLN A 74 -8.53 6.83 5.67
N SER A 75 -8.58 6.78 4.33
CA SER A 75 -7.44 6.40 3.51
C SER A 75 -7.34 7.20 2.22
N ARG A 76 -6.14 7.16 1.65
CA ARG A 76 -5.84 7.79 0.37
C ARG A 76 -4.90 6.91 -0.45
N ARG A 77 -5.17 6.76 -1.74
CA ARG A 77 -4.26 6.09 -2.68
C ARG A 77 -2.99 6.92 -2.88
N ILE A 78 -1.83 6.28 -2.68
CA ILE A 78 -0.54 6.97 -2.74
C ILE A 78 0.07 7.02 -4.13
N ALA A 79 -0.32 6.12 -5.05
CA ALA A 79 0.25 5.97 -6.39
C ALA A 79 -0.84 5.95 -7.47
N CYS A 80 -0.43 5.79 -8.73
CA CYS A 80 -1.31 5.51 -9.86
C CYS A 80 -1.85 4.09 -9.81
N ASP A 81 -2.68 3.73 -10.81
CA ASP A 81 -3.20 2.38 -10.98
C ASP A 81 -2.05 1.36 -11.01
N ALA A 82 -2.16 0.34 -10.21
CA ALA A 82 -1.18 -0.72 -10.13
C ALA A 82 -1.80 -2.05 -10.59
N TRP A 83 -1.18 -2.65 -11.57
CA TRP A 83 -1.62 -3.91 -12.15
C TRP A 83 -0.73 -5.06 -11.66
N ASN A 84 -0.40 -5.99 -12.54
CA ASN A 84 0.22 -7.26 -12.22
C ASN A 84 1.71 -7.35 -12.59
N LYS A 85 2.32 -6.30 -13.10
CA LYS A 85 3.73 -6.31 -13.50
C LYS A 85 4.64 -5.70 -12.45
N MET A 86 5.89 -6.16 -12.41
CA MET A 86 6.89 -5.66 -11.46
C MET A 86 7.06 -4.13 -11.53
N LYS A 87 6.99 -3.52 -12.72
CA LYS A 87 7.05 -2.06 -12.88
C LYS A 87 5.93 -1.31 -12.17
N ASP A 88 4.73 -1.92 -12.04
CA ASP A 88 3.61 -1.30 -11.34
C ASP A 88 3.85 -1.35 -9.82
N THR A 89 4.41 -2.46 -9.34
CA THR A 89 4.88 -2.61 -7.96
C THR A 89 5.99 -1.62 -7.63
N GLU A 90 7.00 -1.49 -8.51
CA GLU A 90 8.07 -0.51 -8.37
C GLU A 90 7.52 0.92 -8.28
N TYR A 91 6.55 1.27 -9.13
CA TYR A 91 5.92 2.59 -9.11
C TYR A 91 5.18 2.86 -7.79
N THR A 92 4.44 1.87 -7.29
CA THR A 92 3.77 1.98 -5.97
C THR A 92 4.79 2.17 -4.85
N LEU A 93 5.88 1.43 -4.86
CA LEU A 93 6.92 1.51 -3.84
C LEU A 93 7.76 2.79 -3.95
N ASN A 94 7.92 3.34 -5.16
CA ASN A 94 8.47 4.69 -5.31
C ASN A 94 7.59 5.73 -4.62
N ALA A 95 6.27 5.64 -4.76
CA ALA A 95 5.35 6.52 -4.04
C ALA A 95 5.41 6.29 -2.51
N LEU A 96 5.55 5.04 -2.05
CA LEU A 96 5.75 4.71 -0.64
C LEU A 96 7.06 5.31 -0.10
N SER A 97 8.15 5.28 -0.87
CA SER A 97 9.46 5.82 -0.45
C SER A 97 9.38 7.28 -0.01
N TYR A 98 8.48 8.07 -0.62
CA TYR A 98 8.31 9.49 -0.29
C TYR A 98 7.02 9.79 0.48
N GLY A 99 6.07 8.88 0.46
CA GLY A 99 4.72 9.08 1.01
C GLY A 99 4.39 8.22 2.24
N TRP A 100 5.32 7.39 2.74
CA TRP A 100 5.08 6.50 3.88
C TRP A 100 4.48 7.21 5.10
N TRP A 101 4.92 8.43 5.39
CA TRP A 101 4.48 9.26 6.51
C TRP A 101 2.99 9.64 6.45
N GLN A 102 2.32 9.45 5.30
CA GLN A 102 0.89 9.76 5.17
C GLN A 102 0.02 8.86 6.05
N ASP A 103 0.51 7.71 6.54
CA ASP A 103 -0.15 6.89 7.55
C ASP A 103 -0.30 7.58 8.92
N LYS A 104 0.41 8.70 9.14
CA LYS A 104 0.24 9.57 10.33
C LYS A 104 -0.82 10.64 10.12
N VAL A 105 -1.32 10.79 8.89
CA VAL A 105 -2.34 11.77 8.48
C VAL A 105 -3.65 11.08 8.17
N TYR A 106 -3.58 9.96 7.44
CA TYR A 106 -4.67 9.02 7.18
C TYR A 106 -4.50 7.78 8.07
N GLN A 107 -5.56 7.03 8.29
CA GLN A 107 -5.46 5.75 9.03
C GLN A 107 -4.68 4.71 8.22
N PHE A 108 -4.80 4.76 6.88
CA PHE A 108 -4.14 3.83 5.98
C PHE A 108 -3.70 4.52 4.69
N ASN A 109 -2.55 4.10 4.17
CA ASN A 109 -2.17 4.34 2.78
C ASN A 109 -2.78 3.25 1.89
N ASP A 110 -3.31 3.62 0.74
CA ASP A 110 -3.85 2.69 -0.25
C ASP A 110 -2.81 2.46 -1.38
N PRO A 111 -2.28 1.24 -1.53
CA PRO A 111 -1.34 0.88 -2.60
C PRO A 111 -2.03 0.58 -3.94
N ASP A 112 -3.35 0.78 -4.03
CA ASP A 112 -4.24 0.29 -5.07
C ASP A 112 -4.47 -1.24 -5.01
N HIS A 113 -5.27 -1.74 -5.92
CA HIS A 113 -5.72 -3.13 -5.93
C HIS A 113 -4.59 -4.13 -6.23
N ILE A 114 -4.73 -5.33 -5.67
CA ILE A 114 -3.83 -6.47 -5.93
C ILE A 114 -4.42 -7.31 -7.05
N VAL A 115 -3.71 -7.38 -8.17
CA VAL A 115 -4.07 -8.15 -9.37
C VAL A 115 -3.07 -9.29 -9.53
N LEU A 116 -3.55 -10.53 -9.58
CA LEU A 116 -2.73 -11.75 -9.64
C LEU A 116 -2.72 -12.42 -11.00
N ARG A 117 -3.74 -12.15 -11.85
CA ARG A 117 -3.83 -12.74 -13.19
C ARG A 117 -2.62 -12.35 -14.04
N ASP A 118 -2.22 -13.23 -14.94
CA ASP A 118 -1.16 -12.99 -15.95
C ASP A 118 0.20 -12.53 -15.38
N ALA A 119 0.46 -12.84 -14.09
CA ALA A 119 1.69 -12.54 -13.39
C ALA A 119 2.46 -13.81 -13.02
N THR A 120 3.77 -13.71 -12.90
CA THR A 120 4.62 -14.76 -12.37
C THR A 120 4.44 -14.92 -10.87
N ASP A 121 4.97 -15.99 -10.28
CA ASP A 121 4.98 -16.21 -8.83
C ASP A 121 5.71 -15.10 -8.08
N GLY A 122 6.84 -14.63 -8.61
CA GLY A 122 7.61 -13.52 -8.04
C GLY A 122 6.83 -12.21 -8.09
N GLU A 123 6.27 -11.85 -9.25
CA GLU A 123 5.43 -10.65 -9.39
C GLU A 123 4.23 -10.68 -8.43
N ASN A 124 3.60 -11.85 -8.24
CA ASN A 124 2.49 -12.01 -7.30
C ASN A 124 2.94 -11.80 -5.84
N ARG A 125 4.06 -12.40 -5.43
CA ARG A 125 4.62 -12.14 -4.09
C ARG A 125 4.96 -10.67 -3.89
N ALA A 126 5.62 -10.06 -4.87
CA ALA A 126 6.01 -8.66 -4.81
C ALA A 126 4.78 -7.74 -4.72
N ARG A 127 3.73 -8.00 -5.52
CA ARG A 127 2.51 -7.19 -5.50
C ARG A 127 1.76 -7.30 -4.16
N VAL A 128 1.62 -8.52 -3.63
CA VAL A 128 0.99 -8.72 -2.32
C VAL A 128 1.82 -8.09 -1.20
N THR A 129 3.14 -8.28 -1.22
CA THR A 129 4.04 -7.67 -0.22
C THR A 129 3.97 -6.15 -0.27
N SER A 130 3.98 -5.54 -1.47
CA SER A 130 3.85 -4.08 -1.60
C SER A 130 2.52 -3.57 -1.00
N GLY A 131 1.44 -4.33 -1.13
CA GLY A 131 0.15 -4.01 -0.51
C GLY A 131 0.23 -3.99 1.01
N VAL A 132 0.69 -5.10 1.62
CA VAL A 132 0.71 -5.24 3.08
C VAL A 132 1.70 -4.30 3.77
N ILE A 133 2.82 -3.94 3.13
CA ILE A 133 3.79 -2.99 3.71
C ILE A 133 3.38 -1.53 3.51
N THR A 134 2.45 -1.26 2.60
CA THR A 134 1.93 0.10 2.36
C THR A 134 0.80 0.44 3.34
N GLY A 135 -0.12 -0.47 3.61
CA GLY A 135 -1.14 -0.22 4.61
C GLY A 135 -2.42 -1.03 4.50
N ILE A 136 -3.11 -1.03 3.37
CA ILE A 136 -4.35 -1.78 3.17
C ILE A 136 -4.24 -2.80 2.05
N PHE A 137 -5.17 -3.76 2.05
CA PHE A 137 -5.19 -4.88 1.15
C PHE A 137 -6.52 -4.89 0.39
N ILE A 138 -6.47 -4.58 -0.90
CA ILE A 138 -7.66 -4.54 -1.77
C ILE A 138 -7.48 -5.57 -2.88
N ALA A 139 -8.39 -6.54 -2.98
CA ALA A 139 -8.38 -7.53 -4.05
C ALA A 139 -8.94 -6.94 -5.35
N GLY A 140 -8.23 -7.15 -6.47
CA GLY A 140 -8.53 -6.54 -7.77
C GLY A 140 -8.95 -7.51 -8.87
N ASP A 141 -8.99 -8.82 -8.58
CA ASP A 141 -9.42 -9.84 -9.53
C ASP A 141 -10.88 -10.28 -9.31
N ASP A 142 -11.45 -10.96 -10.31
CA ASP A 142 -12.79 -11.56 -10.20
C ASP A 142 -12.72 -12.93 -9.50
N PHE A 143 -13.15 -12.96 -8.24
CA PHE A 143 -13.27 -14.17 -7.43
C PHE A 143 -14.70 -14.75 -7.39
N SER A 144 -15.63 -14.21 -8.18
CA SER A 144 -17.00 -14.72 -8.31
C SER A 144 -17.04 -16.12 -8.94
N LYS A 145 -18.24 -16.69 -9.07
CA LYS A 145 -18.43 -17.97 -9.79
C LYS A 145 -17.94 -17.90 -11.24
N GLY A 146 -18.00 -16.72 -11.87
CA GLY A 146 -17.52 -16.47 -13.25
C GLY A 146 -16.01 -16.28 -13.37
N GLY A 147 -15.31 -15.98 -12.28
CA GLY A 147 -13.88 -15.77 -12.26
C GLY A 147 -13.08 -17.03 -12.60
N SER A 148 -11.90 -16.84 -13.19
CA SER A 148 -11.05 -17.95 -13.65
C SER A 148 -10.57 -18.85 -12.52
N LYS A 149 -10.38 -20.14 -12.79
CA LYS A 149 -9.84 -21.11 -11.84
C LYS A 149 -8.41 -20.73 -11.42
N GLU A 150 -7.59 -20.30 -12.37
CA GLU A 150 -6.21 -19.86 -12.14
C GLU A 150 -6.15 -18.73 -11.09
N VAL A 151 -6.98 -17.70 -11.25
CA VAL A 151 -7.01 -16.56 -10.32
C VAL A 151 -7.41 -16.99 -8.92
N LYS A 152 -8.38 -17.91 -8.80
CA LYS A 152 -8.81 -18.46 -7.50
C LYS A 152 -7.69 -19.27 -6.82
N GLU A 153 -6.95 -20.07 -7.59
CA GLU A 153 -5.80 -20.84 -7.10
C GLU A 153 -4.68 -19.90 -6.63
N LYS A 154 -4.37 -18.86 -7.42
CA LYS A 154 -3.42 -17.79 -7.02
C LYS A 154 -3.89 -17.05 -5.77
N ALA A 155 -5.17 -16.71 -5.67
CA ALA A 155 -5.72 -16.09 -4.47
C ALA A 155 -5.51 -16.96 -3.23
N MET A 156 -5.83 -18.26 -3.32
CA MET A 156 -5.59 -19.20 -2.22
C MET A 156 -4.11 -19.30 -1.85
N LYS A 157 -3.20 -19.18 -2.81
CA LYS A 157 -1.74 -19.26 -2.57
C LYS A 157 -1.18 -17.97 -1.94
N TYR A 158 -1.58 -16.80 -2.42
CA TYR A 158 -0.93 -15.53 -2.07
C TYR A 158 -1.74 -14.66 -1.11
N LEU A 159 -3.09 -14.71 -1.14
CA LEU A 159 -3.93 -13.84 -0.32
C LEU A 159 -4.37 -14.48 1.01
N THR A 160 -4.05 -15.75 1.26
CA THR A 160 -4.42 -16.44 2.49
C THR A 160 -3.22 -16.74 3.42
N ASN A 161 -2.03 -16.22 3.11
CA ASN A 161 -0.89 -16.33 4.01
C ASN A 161 -1.12 -15.46 5.25
N ALA A 162 -1.37 -16.10 6.39
CA ALA A 162 -1.73 -15.40 7.62
C ALA A 162 -0.60 -14.51 8.16
N GLU A 163 0.67 -14.94 8.02
CA GLU A 163 1.82 -14.16 8.50
C GLU A 163 2.06 -12.91 7.65
N ILE A 164 1.90 -13.04 6.32
CA ILE A 164 1.96 -11.89 5.41
C ILE A 164 0.81 -10.92 5.66
N ASN A 165 -0.42 -11.43 5.79
CA ASN A 165 -1.60 -10.60 6.00
C ASN A 165 -1.56 -9.86 7.35
N ALA A 166 -0.97 -10.44 8.38
CA ALA A 166 -0.81 -9.83 9.70
C ALA A 166 0.09 -8.57 9.68
N ILE A 167 0.88 -8.38 8.62
CA ILE A 167 1.71 -7.18 8.44
C ILE A 167 0.85 -5.94 8.12
N ALA A 168 -0.27 -6.12 7.45
CA ALA A 168 -1.19 -5.03 7.06
C ALA A 168 -1.99 -4.53 8.28
N ASN A 169 -1.34 -3.83 9.21
CA ASN A 169 -1.94 -3.29 10.42
C ASN A 169 -2.18 -1.77 10.39
N GLY A 170 -2.01 -1.14 9.23
CA GLY A 170 -2.19 0.29 9.01
C GLY A 170 -0.90 1.12 9.07
N GLU A 171 0.16 0.61 9.69
CA GLU A 171 1.45 1.29 9.70
C GLU A 171 2.26 0.94 8.46
N SER A 172 2.64 1.95 7.69
CA SER A 172 3.47 1.78 6.49
C SER A 172 4.92 1.49 6.85
N PHE A 173 5.58 0.68 6.03
CA PHE A 173 7.04 0.58 6.07
C PHE A 173 7.65 1.87 5.52
N HIS A 174 8.82 2.23 6.00
CA HIS A 174 9.63 3.32 5.44
C HIS A 174 10.84 2.75 4.69
N PRO A 175 11.40 3.48 3.72
CA PRO A 175 12.61 3.05 3.04
C PRO A 175 13.79 3.03 4.00
N VAL A 176 14.68 2.05 3.84
CA VAL A 176 15.95 1.99 4.60
C VAL A 176 16.86 3.14 4.21
N ASP A 177 16.83 3.50 2.94
CA ASP A 177 17.53 4.64 2.34
C ASP A 177 16.56 5.51 1.56
N GLY A 178 16.99 6.66 1.13
CA GLY A 178 16.23 7.53 0.25
C GLY A 178 17.13 8.65 -0.28
N ASN A 179 17.61 8.52 -1.51
CA ASN A 179 18.43 9.54 -2.15
C ASN A 179 17.69 10.37 -3.21
N GLY A 180 16.45 9.99 -3.54
CA GLY A 180 15.62 10.68 -4.50
C GLY A 180 15.97 10.47 -5.98
N GLU A 181 16.89 9.57 -6.29
CA GLU A 181 17.37 9.34 -7.66
C GLU A 181 16.62 8.21 -8.38
N LYS A 182 16.15 7.23 -7.62
CA LYS A 182 15.43 6.05 -8.13
C LYS A 182 14.51 5.46 -7.08
N SER A 183 13.65 4.56 -7.50
CA SER A 183 12.79 3.79 -6.58
C SER A 183 13.63 3.02 -5.57
N GLU A 184 13.28 3.16 -4.30
CA GLU A 184 13.89 2.36 -3.25
C GLU A 184 13.39 0.91 -3.35
N ASN A 185 14.23 -0.03 -2.91
CA ASN A 185 13.93 -1.45 -2.97
C ASN A 185 14.03 -2.15 -1.62
N GLN A 186 14.40 -1.43 -0.57
CA GLN A 186 14.50 -1.90 0.80
C GLN A 186 13.57 -1.10 1.71
N PHE A 187 12.70 -1.81 2.43
CA PHE A 187 11.73 -1.20 3.33
C PHE A 187 11.75 -1.90 4.68
N VAL A 188 11.59 -1.13 5.74
CA VAL A 188 11.64 -1.63 7.11
C VAL A 188 10.51 -1.03 7.95
N ARG A 189 10.01 -1.80 8.91
CA ARG A 189 9.17 -1.35 10.01
C ARG A 189 9.59 -2.04 11.29
N MET A 190 9.70 -1.26 12.36
CA MET A 190 9.88 -1.75 13.71
C MET A 190 8.53 -1.73 14.43
N ASP A 191 8.06 -2.88 14.89
CA ASP A 191 6.84 -2.98 15.68
C ASP A 191 7.09 -2.63 17.16
N LYS A 192 6.02 -2.27 17.88
CA LYS A 192 6.09 -1.85 19.29
C LYS A 192 6.61 -2.92 20.24
N ASP A 193 6.55 -4.19 19.86
CA ASP A 193 7.06 -5.33 20.62
C ASP A 193 8.53 -5.64 20.33
N GLY A 194 9.22 -4.77 19.58
CA GLY A 194 10.65 -4.89 19.26
C GLY A 194 10.97 -5.83 18.10
N LYS A 195 9.94 -6.35 17.41
CA LYS A 195 10.14 -7.10 16.17
C LYS A 195 10.35 -6.15 15.01
N ALA A 196 11.30 -6.46 14.14
CA ALA A 196 11.45 -5.76 12.87
C ALA A 196 10.89 -6.61 11.72
N TYR A 197 10.32 -5.94 10.73
CA TYR A 197 10.02 -6.52 9.43
C TYR A 197 10.85 -5.81 8.38
N TYR A 198 11.50 -6.60 7.52
CA TYR A 198 12.40 -6.09 6.50
C TYR A 198 12.06 -6.72 5.15
N ALA A 199 11.71 -5.91 4.16
CA ALA A 199 11.37 -6.34 2.81
C ALA A 199 12.40 -5.85 1.80
N VAL A 200 12.82 -6.73 0.89
CA VAL A 200 13.72 -6.41 -0.22
C VAL A 200 13.09 -6.83 -1.53
N PHE A 201 12.88 -5.88 -2.41
CA PHE A 201 12.34 -6.08 -3.75
C PHE A 201 13.46 -6.13 -4.80
N ASN A 202 13.29 -6.96 -5.79
CA ASN A 202 14.15 -7.01 -6.96
C ASN A 202 13.32 -6.68 -8.20
N TYR A 203 13.48 -5.47 -8.73
CA TYR A 203 12.78 -5.00 -9.94
C TYR A 203 13.41 -5.47 -11.24
N MET A 204 14.61 -6.10 -11.16
CA MET A 204 15.40 -6.51 -12.31
C MET A 204 15.05 -7.93 -12.77
N ASP A 205 15.43 -8.26 -14.00
CA ASP A 205 15.28 -9.58 -14.62
C ASP A 205 16.40 -10.58 -14.29
N GLN A 206 17.28 -10.24 -13.35
CA GLN A 206 18.38 -11.07 -12.84
C GLN A 206 18.40 -11.11 -11.33
N GLU A 207 19.02 -12.11 -10.74
CA GLU A 207 19.16 -12.25 -9.29
C GLU A 207 19.87 -11.03 -8.67
N LEU A 208 19.35 -10.56 -7.56
CA LEU A 208 19.94 -9.50 -6.75
C LEU A 208 20.56 -10.11 -5.48
N LYS A 209 21.84 -9.81 -5.25
CA LYS A 209 22.53 -10.10 -3.97
C LYS A 209 22.90 -8.79 -3.30
N MET A 210 22.62 -8.70 -2.02
CA MET A 210 22.95 -7.51 -1.25
C MET A 210 23.21 -7.83 0.21
N THR A 211 23.94 -6.94 0.87
CA THR A 211 24.24 -6.99 2.29
C THR A 211 23.79 -5.70 2.95
N THR A 212 23.00 -5.80 4.02
CA THR A 212 22.50 -4.64 4.76
C THR A 212 22.94 -4.73 6.21
N ALA A 213 23.59 -3.67 6.71
CA ALA A 213 23.97 -3.60 8.11
C ALA A 213 22.72 -3.54 9.00
N LEU A 214 22.66 -4.32 10.08
CA LEU A 214 21.53 -4.38 10.99
C LEU A 214 21.19 -3.02 11.61
N GLU A 215 22.19 -2.18 11.87
CA GLU A 215 22.00 -0.81 12.38
C GLU A 215 21.13 0.05 11.46
N ARG A 216 21.19 -0.17 10.14
CA ARG A 216 20.37 0.54 9.16
C ARG A 216 18.88 0.14 9.22
N LEU A 217 18.63 -1.04 9.81
CA LEU A 217 17.28 -1.52 10.08
C LEU A 217 16.76 -1.09 11.46
N GLY A 218 17.55 -0.31 12.22
CA GLY A 218 17.24 0.09 13.60
C GLY A 218 17.53 -0.98 14.64
N LEU A 219 18.31 -2.01 14.29
CA LEU A 219 18.67 -3.14 15.15
C LEU A 219 20.06 -2.97 15.78
N ASP A 220 20.29 -3.56 16.94
CA ASP A 220 21.57 -3.55 17.63
C ASP A 220 22.54 -4.56 17.00
N SER A 221 23.57 -4.06 16.29
CA SER A 221 24.56 -4.90 15.59
C SER A 221 25.45 -5.74 16.52
N SER A 222 25.40 -5.54 17.83
CA SER A 222 26.10 -6.38 18.82
C SER A 222 25.35 -7.68 19.12
N LYS A 223 24.06 -7.75 18.80
CA LYS A 223 23.18 -8.89 19.05
C LYS A 223 23.09 -9.83 17.85
N GLU A 224 22.61 -11.04 18.08
CA GLU A 224 22.24 -12.00 17.06
C GLU A 224 20.71 -12.07 16.98
N TYR A 225 20.19 -12.06 15.75
CA TYR A 225 18.75 -12.07 15.46
C TYR A 225 18.35 -13.31 14.70
N ARG A 226 17.19 -13.87 15.04
CA ARG A 226 16.51 -14.89 14.26
C ARG A 226 15.74 -14.21 13.13
N LEU A 227 15.86 -14.79 11.95
CA LEU A 227 15.21 -14.34 10.74
C LEU A 227 14.26 -15.44 10.27
N LYS A 228 13.03 -15.07 9.93
CA LYS A 228 12.10 -15.95 9.21
C LYS A 228 11.69 -15.26 7.92
N GLU A 229 12.03 -15.85 6.77
CA GLU A 229 11.50 -15.40 5.49
C GLU A 229 10.04 -15.86 5.35
N LEU A 230 9.10 -14.92 5.17
CA LEU A 230 7.67 -15.19 5.39
C LEU A 230 6.98 -15.87 4.21
N TRP A 231 7.54 -15.81 2.99
CA TRP A 231 7.00 -16.53 1.84
C TRP A 231 7.45 -18.00 1.80
N SER A 232 8.69 -18.27 2.09
CA SER A 232 9.27 -19.62 2.08
C SER A 232 9.20 -20.34 3.41
N GLY A 233 9.09 -19.59 4.53
CA GLY A 233 9.18 -20.11 5.88
C GLY A 233 10.60 -20.50 6.30
N ILE A 234 11.63 -20.16 5.51
CA ILE A 234 13.03 -20.47 5.82
C ILE A 234 13.48 -19.62 7.01
N GLU A 235 14.10 -20.27 7.99
CA GLU A 235 14.68 -19.65 9.17
C GLU A 235 16.22 -19.59 9.06
N SER A 236 16.79 -18.50 9.56
CA SER A 236 18.23 -18.27 9.62
C SER A 236 18.58 -17.33 10.76
N THR A 237 19.85 -16.99 10.92
CA THR A 237 20.31 -15.97 11.89
C THR A 237 21.16 -14.91 11.20
N ALA A 238 21.21 -13.71 11.77
CA ALA A 238 22.09 -12.64 11.33
C ALA A 238 22.73 -11.94 12.53
N LYS A 239 23.98 -11.53 12.35
CA LYS A 239 24.73 -10.71 13.28
C LYS A 239 25.54 -9.69 12.50
N THR A 240 25.51 -8.44 12.92
CA THR A 240 26.15 -7.29 12.27
C THR A 240 25.52 -6.96 10.91
N ASN A 241 25.43 -7.93 9.99
CA ASN A 241 24.89 -7.75 8.64
C ASN A 241 23.88 -8.85 8.32
N LEU A 242 22.94 -8.51 7.47
CA LEU A 242 21.97 -9.42 6.86
C LEU A 242 22.30 -9.54 5.36
N GLU A 243 22.61 -10.77 4.93
CA GLU A 243 22.83 -11.08 3.51
C GLU A 243 21.53 -11.57 2.89
N VAL A 244 21.17 -11.00 1.77
CA VAL A 244 19.91 -11.28 1.08
C VAL A 244 20.14 -11.62 -0.37
N THR A 245 19.50 -12.68 -0.82
CA THR A 245 19.41 -13.03 -2.25
C THR A 245 17.95 -13.01 -2.66
N VAL A 246 17.63 -12.18 -3.67
CA VAL A 246 16.27 -12.03 -4.20
C VAL A 246 16.24 -12.47 -5.66
N PRO A 247 15.40 -13.44 -6.02
CA PRO A 247 15.26 -13.85 -7.43
C PRO A 247 14.82 -12.68 -8.33
N ALA A 248 14.97 -12.86 -9.64
CA ALA A 248 14.51 -11.88 -10.64
C ALA A 248 13.01 -11.59 -10.49
N CYS A 249 12.62 -10.33 -10.60
CA CYS A 249 11.23 -9.88 -10.51
C CYS A 249 10.47 -10.48 -9.31
N ASP A 250 11.05 -10.35 -8.11
CA ASP A 250 10.53 -10.99 -6.88
C ASP A 250 10.75 -10.13 -5.63
N VAL A 251 10.40 -10.66 -4.48
CA VAL A 251 10.58 -10.07 -3.15
C VAL A 251 10.94 -11.14 -2.13
N VAL A 252 11.69 -10.76 -1.13
CA VAL A 252 11.80 -11.47 0.15
C VAL A 252 11.37 -10.55 1.28
N ILE A 253 10.73 -11.11 2.29
CA ILE A 253 10.32 -10.36 3.48
C ILE A 253 10.61 -11.16 4.73
N PHE A 254 11.37 -10.55 5.62
CA PHE A 254 11.81 -11.17 6.86
C PHE A 254 11.07 -10.60 8.06
N LYS A 255 10.68 -11.47 8.95
CA LYS A 255 10.43 -11.15 10.35
C LYS A 255 11.74 -11.35 11.10
N VAL A 256 12.15 -10.36 11.87
CA VAL A 256 13.42 -10.31 12.60
C VAL A 256 13.13 -10.20 14.09
N GLU A 257 13.60 -11.14 14.86
CA GLU A 257 13.38 -11.23 16.31
C GLU A 257 14.72 -11.53 17.04
N GLU A 258 14.87 -10.99 18.26
CA GLU A 258 16.01 -11.28 19.14
C GLU A 258 15.97 -12.70 19.70
#